data_0f4bbddb15b7341fb717974b9b725877
#
_entry.id   0f4bbddb15b7341fb717974b9b725877
#
_cell.length_a   1.000
_cell.length_b   1.000
_cell.length_c   1.000
_cell.angle_alpha   90.00
_cell.angle_beta   90.00
_cell.angle_gamma   90.00
#
_symmetry.space_group_name_H-M   'P 1'
#
loop_
_entity.id
_entity.type
_entity.pdbx_description
1 polymer ?
#
loop_
_entity_poly.entity_id
_entity_poly.type
_entity_poly.pdbx_seq_one_letter_code
_entity_poly.pdbx_strand_id
1 'polypeptide(L)'
;MGVVAVSALGALAIATGVAGAAGTLFQPYQAFATGSWPEAVAIGDVTGDGRADVVMTTGFYFDSANDYRVWVFAQTAAGTLATPVAYPTGSTATPQSVQVGDVTEDGRGDVVVGLDGLGVQVYPQLASGALGPPTLTATADGRIVRLGRLNGDLRLDVAAVGWGTNTVSVLLNDGSGGLQPPVPYPAQHAGYDDLEVADVTGDARDDLVVMSGQTYAVPNLSVLPQLVSGGFGPAAEYRVAPNTNASGVGVGDVTGDGRKDVVVSFGGNRPASSVAVFPQASSGTLGTPVVYPSYDIPEPVEVADVDRDGRDDVVTLHGGWNRAGVYSRLPAGGLGAEDLYAIPYASHYEAQGLAVGDVSGDGSPDLAIADYNHGLVVLYGAAPPPVADMSVDVSGSDARVKPKKGFWFDVAVRNGGPDPTSASLIVQLAGQPTGVSVGDSRCSLAGSTVSCNFSGLATGSTVTVRVAGTAPSKGTLSASATVDGAVSDPNAANDTDSASIQIR
;
A
#
# COMPACT_ATOMS: atom_id res chain seq x y z
N MET A 1 53.44 -34.97 -22.58
CA MET A 1 53.14 -34.35 -21.28
C MET A 1 51.89 -33.51 -21.48
N GLY A 2 50.73 -34.03 -21.14
CA GLY A 2 49.47 -33.34 -21.25
C GLY A 2 49.03 -32.91 -19.85
N VAL A 3 48.68 -31.65 -19.75
CA VAL A 3 48.09 -31.09 -18.53
C VAL A 3 46.59 -31.14 -18.67
N VAL A 4 45.93 -31.90 -17.81
CA VAL A 4 44.46 -31.99 -17.73
C VAL A 4 44.01 -30.84 -16.78
N ALA A 5 43.23 -29.92 -17.32
CA ALA A 5 42.54 -28.91 -16.50
C ALA A 5 41.23 -29.51 -15.97
N VAL A 6 41.11 -29.60 -14.69
CA VAL A 6 39.88 -29.96 -13.98
C VAL A 6 39.07 -28.68 -13.76
N SER A 7 37.95 -28.57 -14.49
CA SER A 7 36.95 -27.51 -14.23
C SER A 7 36.06 -27.90 -13.05
N ALA A 8 36.10 -27.12 -11.96
CA ALA A 8 35.19 -27.26 -10.84
C ALA A 8 33.81 -26.68 -11.26
N LEU A 9 32.80 -27.55 -11.39
CA LEU A 9 31.40 -27.11 -11.41
C LEU A 9 31.00 -26.68 -10.00
N GLY A 10 30.75 -25.39 -9.84
CA GLY A 10 30.11 -24.88 -8.65
C GLY A 10 28.63 -25.30 -8.63
N ALA A 11 28.22 -26.06 -7.63
CA ALA A 11 26.82 -26.40 -7.38
C ALA A 11 26.07 -25.14 -6.93
N LEU A 12 25.12 -24.70 -7.76
CA LEU A 12 24.15 -23.66 -7.40
C LEU A 12 23.16 -24.28 -6.41
N ALA A 13 23.27 -23.92 -5.15
CA ALA A 13 22.30 -24.31 -4.14
C ALA A 13 20.97 -23.54 -4.39
N ILE A 14 19.99 -24.24 -4.96
CA ILE A 14 18.62 -23.74 -5.02
C ILE A 14 18.05 -23.88 -3.60
N ALA A 15 17.96 -22.79 -2.87
CA ALA A 15 17.20 -22.75 -1.61
C ALA A 15 15.71 -22.90 -1.98
N THR A 16 15.16 -24.09 -1.81
CA THR A 16 13.72 -24.31 -1.82
C THR A 16 13.17 -23.75 -0.50
N GLY A 17 12.86 -22.45 -0.48
CA GLY A 17 12.02 -21.88 0.55
C GLY A 17 10.65 -22.52 0.44
N VAL A 18 10.19 -23.15 1.52
CA VAL A 18 8.80 -23.58 1.67
C VAL A 18 8.01 -22.28 1.71
N ALA A 19 7.30 -21.97 0.62
CA ALA A 19 6.30 -20.92 0.63
C ALA A 19 5.23 -21.35 1.65
N GLY A 20 5.19 -20.69 2.80
CA GLY A 20 4.01 -20.68 3.63
C GLY A 20 2.87 -20.17 2.73
N ALA A 21 1.67 -20.76 2.83
CA ALA A 21 0.51 -20.26 2.13
C ALA A 21 0.30 -18.79 2.55
N ALA A 22 0.78 -17.86 1.72
CA ALA A 22 0.46 -16.46 1.86
C ALA A 22 -1.06 -16.35 1.74
N GLY A 23 -1.72 -15.74 2.74
CA GLY A 23 -3.12 -15.39 2.62
C GLY A 23 -3.28 -14.54 1.35
N THR A 24 -4.40 -14.67 0.66
CA THR A 24 -4.67 -13.81 -0.50
C THR A 24 -4.74 -12.36 -0.02
N LEU A 25 -3.95 -11.45 -0.63
CA LEU A 25 -3.96 -10.00 -0.27
C LEU A 25 -5.32 -9.36 -0.51
N PHE A 26 -6.08 -9.86 -1.48
CA PHE A 26 -7.37 -9.28 -1.86
C PHE A 26 -8.49 -10.31 -1.86
N GLN A 27 -9.69 -9.82 -1.58
CA GLN A 27 -10.94 -10.52 -1.76
C GLN A 27 -11.29 -10.61 -3.27
N PRO A 28 -12.23 -11.48 -3.68
CA PRO A 28 -12.77 -11.44 -5.03
C PRO A 28 -13.31 -10.05 -5.40
N TYR A 29 -13.03 -9.59 -6.61
CA TYR A 29 -13.43 -8.27 -7.06
C TYR A 29 -14.95 -8.03 -7.03
N GLN A 30 -15.33 -6.76 -6.86
CA GLN A 30 -16.68 -6.27 -7.09
C GLN A 30 -16.67 -5.28 -8.26
N ALA A 31 -17.74 -5.27 -9.08
CA ALA A 31 -17.86 -4.38 -10.21
C ALA A 31 -19.12 -3.51 -10.10
N PHE A 32 -18.96 -2.23 -10.44
CA PHE A 32 -19.99 -1.19 -10.41
C PHE A 32 -20.14 -0.59 -11.82
N ALA A 33 -21.11 -1.06 -12.58
CA ALA A 33 -21.28 -0.67 -13.98
C ALA A 33 -21.67 0.81 -14.11
N THR A 34 -21.06 1.51 -15.07
CA THR A 34 -21.31 2.94 -15.37
C THR A 34 -21.90 3.19 -16.75
N GLY A 35 -21.89 2.20 -17.62
CA GLY A 35 -22.53 2.28 -18.96
C GLY A 35 -21.73 3.01 -20.02
N SER A 36 -20.55 3.59 -19.68
CA SER A 36 -19.59 4.19 -20.63
C SER A 36 -18.18 3.74 -20.29
N TRP A 37 -17.19 4.01 -21.15
CA TRP A 37 -15.83 3.60 -20.92
C TRP A 37 -15.18 4.37 -19.77
N PRO A 38 -14.79 3.69 -18.68
CA PRO A 38 -13.91 4.26 -17.67
C PRO A 38 -12.54 4.62 -18.25
N GLU A 39 -12.03 5.77 -17.84
CA GLU A 39 -10.72 6.28 -18.30
C GLU A 39 -9.72 6.32 -17.14
N ALA A 40 -10.12 6.93 -16.01
CA ALA A 40 -9.23 7.15 -14.88
C ALA A 40 -9.96 6.99 -13.55
N VAL A 41 -9.19 6.68 -12.49
CA VAL A 41 -9.70 6.53 -11.13
C VAL A 41 -8.75 7.19 -10.12
N ALA A 42 -9.31 7.79 -9.07
CA ALA A 42 -8.57 8.34 -7.92
C ALA A 42 -9.33 8.05 -6.62
N ILE A 43 -8.62 8.09 -5.50
CA ILE A 43 -9.16 7.86 -4.17
C ILE A 43 -8.89 9.08 -3.30
N GLY A 44 -9.91 9.54 -2.55
CA GLY A 44 -9.81 10.62 -1.58
C GLY A 44 -11.16 11.04 -1.03
N ASP A 45 -11.17 11.77 0.09
CA ASP A 45 -12.41 12.29 0.69
C ASP A 45 -12.94 13.46 -0.12
N VAL A 46 -13.90 13.20 -1.01
CA VAL A 46 -14.57 14.22 -1.83
C VAL A 46 -15.99 14.51 -1.36
N THR A 47 -16.44 13.85 -0.29
CA THR A 47 -17.74 14.12 0.35
C THR A 47 -17.61 14.87 1.68
N GLY A 48 -16.41 15.01 2.25
CA GLY A 48 -16.11 15.75 3.47
C GLY A 48 -16.54 15.03 4.75
N ASP A 49 -16.67 13.72 4.69
CA ASP A 49 -17.09 12.90 5.82
C ASP A 49 -15.93 12.16 6.52
N GLY A 50 -14.69 12.40 6.07
CA GLY A 50 -13.46 11.84 6.61
C GLY A 50 -13.16 10.43 6.13
N ARG A 51 -13.90 9.89 5.16
CA ARG A 51 -13.67 8.59 4.52
C ARG A 51 -13.17 8.76 3.09
N ALA A 52 -12.39 7.80 2.64
CA ALA A 52 -11.86 7.83 1.28
C ALA A 52 -12.92 7.34 0.27
N ASP A 53 -13.38 8.22 -0.60
CA ASP A 53 -14.29 7.93 -1.70
C ASP A 53 -13.51 7.51 -2.93
N VAL A 54 -14.18 6.91 -3.93
CA VAL A 54 -13.62 6.65 -5.25
C VAL A 54 -14.19 7.64 -6.25
N VAL A 55 -13.31 8.32 -6.99
CA VAL A 55 -13.66 9.18 -8.11
C VAL A 55 -13.20 8.50 -9.40
N MET A 56 -14.08 8.39 -10.38
CA MET A 56 -13.79 7.77 -11.67
C MET A 56 -14.31 8.63 -12.80
N THR A 57 -13.61 8.67 -13.94
CA THR A 57 -14.06 9.35 -15.14
C THR A 57 -14.52 8.37 -16.20
N THR A 58 -15.46 8.81 -17.05
CA THR A 58 -15.89 8.05 -18.24
C THR A 58 -15.74 8.88 -19.50
N GLY A 59 -15.17 8.25 -20.55
CA GLY A 59 -15.09 8.81 -21.89
C GLY A 59 -16.36 8.60 -22.72
N PHE A 60 -16.20 8.32 -24.00
CA PHE A 60 -17.30 8.13 -24.95
C PHE A 60 -17.52 6.66 -25.28
N TYR A 61 -18.73 6.12 -25.06
CA TYR A 61 -19.09 4.80 -25.56
C TYR A 61 -20.60 4.50 -25.44
N PHE A 62 -21.34 4.59 -26.55
CA PHE A 62 -22.73 4.11 -26.74
C PHE A 62 -23.83 4.66 -25.82
N ASP A 63 -23.53 5.29 -24.70
CA ASP A 63 -24.52 5.82 -23.76
C ASP A 63 -24.29 7.29 -23.46
N SER A 64 -24.92 8.15 -24.24
CA SER A 64 -24.78 9.62 -24.11
C SER A 64 -25.20 10.17 -22.73
N ALA A 65 -25.93 9.40 -21.91
CA ALA A 65 -26.27 9.81 -20.56
C ALA A 65 -25.10 9.65 -19.58
N ASN A 66 -24.19 8.70 -19.87
CA ASN A 66 -23.06 8.33 -19.03
C ASN A 66 -21.69 8.72 -19.63
N ASP A 67 -21.66 9.24 -20.86
CA ASP A 67 -20.46 9.74 -21.51
C ASP A 67 -19.96 11.04 -20.87
N TYR A 68 -18.64 11.23 -20.84
CA TYR A 68 -17.94 12.43 -20.36
C TYR A 68 -18.41 12.87 -18.97
N ARG A 69 -18.32 11.92 -18.00
CA ARG A 69 -18.73 12.13 -16.61
C ARG A 69 -17.58 12.00 -15.63
N VAL A 70 -17.76 12.66 -14.50
CA VAL A 70 -17.04 12.37 -13.24
C VAL A 70 -18.02 11.66 -12.32
N TRP A 71 -17.67 10.48 -11.88
CA TRP A 71 -18.46 9.65 -10.97
C TRP A 71 -17.85 9.68 -9.58
N VAL A 72 -18.65 9.92 -8.55
CA VAL A 72 -18.26 9.83 -7.14
C VAL A 72 -18.97 8.65 -6.52
N PHE A 73 -18.20 7.67 -6.06
CA PHE A 73 -18.66 6.50 -5.31
C PHE A 73 -18.28 6.74 -3.84
N ALA A 74 -19.21 7.27 -3.07
CA ALA A 74 -18.98 7.63 -1.68
C ALA A 74 -18.83 6.37 -0.80
N GLN A 75 -17.80 6.34 0.04
CA GLN A 75 -17.65 5.30 1.07
C GLN A 75 -18.71 5.49 2.17
N THR A 76 -19.43 4.43 2.48
CA THR A 76 -20.40 4.42 3.58
C THR A 76 -19.73 4.07 4.92
N ALA A 77 -20.35 4.42 6.03
CA ALA A 77 -19.89 3.99 7.36
C ALA A 77 -19.90 2.45 7.56
N ALA A 78 -20.49 1.70 6.65
CA ALA A 78 -20.48 0.24 6.66
C ALA A 78 -19.32 -0.37 5.84
N GLY A 79 -18.41 0.45 5.31
CA GLY A 79 -17.28 -0.02 4.50
C GLY A 79 -17.68 -0.49 3.09
N THR A 80 -18.75 0.05 2.54
CA THR A 80 -19.22 -0.24 1.17
C THR A 80 -19.32 1.04 0.38
N LEU A 81 -19.26 0.98 -0.93
CA LEU A 81 -19.54 2.11 -1.80
C LEU A 81 -21.05 2.33 -1.99
N ALA A 82 -21.48 3.59 -1.87
CA ALA A 82 -22.86 3.99 -2.12
C ALA A 82 -23.19 4.00 -3.63
N THR A 83 -24.46 4.16 -3.97
CA THR A 83 -24.86 4.44 -5.36
C THR A 83 -24.15 5.72 -5.86
N PRO A 84 -23.41 5.66 -6.98
CA PRO A 84 -22.59 6.77 -7.41
C PRO A 84 -23.40 7.98 -7.85
N VAL A 85 -22.80 9.15 -7.69
CA VAL A 85 -23.31 10.41 -8.22
C VAL A 85 -22.46 10.83 -9.43
N ALA A 86 -23.10 11.14 -10.55
CA ALA A 86 -22.43 11.53 -11.78
C ALA A 86 -22.53 13.05 -12.01
N TYR A 87 -21.38 13.66 -12.36
CA TYR A 87 -21.24 15.07 -12.68
C TYR A 87 -20.81 15.22 -14.14
N PRO A 88 -21.45 16.07 -14.95
CA PRO A 88 -21.05 16.27 -16.34
C PRO A 88 -19.76 17.11 -16.42
N THR A 89 -18.87 16.77 -17.35
CA THR A 89 -17.71 17.63 -17.66
C THR A 89 -18.11 18.91 -18.43
N GLY A 90 -19.29 18.92 -19.03
CA GLY A 90 -19.72 20.03 -19.89
C GLY A 90 -18.96 20.10 -21.21
N SER A 91 -18.18 19.11 -21.56
CA SER A 91 -17.34 19.02 -22.75
C SER A 91 -17.46 17.61 -23.37
N THR A 92 -17.02 17.48 -24.62
CA THR A 92 -16.80 16.18 -25.30
C THR A 92 -15.31 15.84 -25.41
N ALA A 93 -14.43 16.58 -24.74
CA ALA A 93 -13.05 16.17 -24.55
C ALA A 93 -13.00 15.02 -23.54
N THR A 94 -12.21 14.00 -23.84
CA THR A 94 -12.11 12.80 -23.00
C THR A 94 -11.44 13.13 -21.66
N PRO A 95 -12.06 12.79 -20.51
CA PRO A 95 -11.49 13.03 -19.19
C PRO A 95 -10.55 11.88 -18.82
N GLN A 96 -9.32 11.92 -19.32
CA GLN A 96 -8.34 10.80 -19.26
C GLN A 96 -7.53 10.72 -17.97
N SER A 97 -7.68 11.68 -17.07
CA SER A 97 -7.05 11.63 -15.76
C SER A 97 -7.92 12.30 -14.71
N VAL A 98 -7.77 11.86 -13.48
CA VAL A 98 -8.44 12.43 -12.30
C VAL A 98 -7.53 12.37 -11.08
N GLN A 99 -7.54 13.43 -10.27
CA GLN A 99 -6.83 13.54 -9.02
C GLN A 99 -7.76 14.13 -7.94
N VAL A 100 -7.47 13.84 -6.68
CA VAL A 100 -8.19 14.40 -5.52
C VAL A 100 -7.21 15.16 -4.63
N GLY A 101 -7.51 16.42 -4.30
CA GLY A 101 -6.70 17.22 -3.39
C GLY A 101 -7.28 18.61 -3.18
N ASP A 102 -6.95 19.26 -2.06
CA ASP A 102 -7.40 20.61 -1.75
C ASP A 102 -6.63 21.64 -2.61
N VAL A 103 -7.15 21.91 -3.79
CA VAL A 103 -6.58 22.93 -4.72
C VAL A 103 -7.31 24.27 -4.61
N THR A 104 -8.44 24.32 -3.88
CA THR A 104 -9.14 25.58 -3.58
C THR A 104 -8.76 26.18 -2.22
N GLU A 105 -7.93 25.50 -1.42
CA GLU A 105 -7.42 25.91 -0.12
C GLU A 105 -8.52 26.14 0.95
N ASP A 106 -9.60 25.40 0.84
CA ASP A 106 -10.71 25.48 1.78
C ASP A 106 -10.75 24.34 2.82
N GLY A 107 -9.73 23.45 2.79
CA GLY A 107 -9.57 22.30 3.67
C GLY A 107 -10.38 21.08 3.25
N ARG A 108 -10.91 21.06 2.02
CA ARG A 108 -11.69 19.95 1.45
C ARG A 108 -11.03 19.40 0.19
N GLY A 109 -11.23 18.12 -0.07
CA GLY A 109 -10.67 17.46 -1.25
C GLY A 109 -11.47 17.77 -2.52
N ASP A 110 -10.90 18.58 -3.40
CA ASP A 110 -11.46 18.88 -4.73
C ASP A 110 -11.12 17.79 -5.72
N VAL A 111 -11.89 17.74 -6.83
CA VAL A 111 -11.62 16.83 -7.95
C VAL A 111 -11.01 17.59 -9.11
N VAL A 112 -9.82 17.19 -9.52
CA VAL A 112 -9.07 17.76 -10.65
C VAL A 112 -9.07 16.77 -11.80
N VAL A 113 -9.55 17.19 -12.97
CA VAL A 113 -9.74 16.36 -14.15
C VAL A 113 -8.93 16.89 -15.32
N GLY A 114 -8.16 16.01 -15.95
CA GLY A 114 -7.50 16.30 -17.22
C GLY A 114 -8.44 16.00 -18.39
N LEU A 115 -8.71 17.02 -19.21
CA LEU A 115 -9.52 16.94 -20.43
C LEU A 115 -8.60 16.98 -21.66
N ASP A 116 -8.50 15.87 -22.38
CA ASP A 116 -7.56 15.71 -23.49
C ASP A 116 -7.71 16.82 -24.56
N GLY A 117 -6.61 17.54 -24.80
CA GLY A 117 -6.54 18.64 -25.75
C GLY A 117 -7.34 19.89 -25.38
N LEU A 118 -7.97 19.96 -24.20
CA LEU A 118 -8.79 21.08 -23.76
C LEU A 118 -8.21 21.82 -22.54
N GLY A 119 -7.81 21.08 -21.50
CA GLY A 119 -7.25 21.70 -20.29
C GLY A 119 -7.51 20.94 -19.01
N VAL A 120 -7.31 21.63 -17.90
CA VAL A 120 -7.51 21.13 -16.54
C VAL A 120 -8.81 21.70 -15.97
N GLN A 121 -9.66 20.83 -15.47
CA GLN A 121 -10.94 21.18 -14.87
C GLN A 121 -10.93 20.86 -13.37
N VAL A 122 -11.32 21.83 -12.53
CA VAL A 122 -11.38 21.71 -11.08
C VAL A 122 -12.84 21.77 -10.64
N TYR A 123 -13.31 20.73 -9.94
CA TYR A 123 -14.61 20.67 -9.27
C TYR A 123 -14.39 20.90 -7.78
N PRO A 124 -14.75 22.06 -7.23
CA PRO A 124 -14.59 22.31 -5.81
C PRO A 124 -15.55 21.45 -4.98
N GLN A 125 -15.06 20.88 -3.90
CA GLN A 125 -15.93 20.22 -2.91
C GLN A 125 -16.69 21.28 -2.11
N LEU A 126 -18.01 21.21 -2.12
CA LEU A 126 -18.86 22.11 -1.35
C LEU A 126 -19.01 21.62 0.12
N ALA A 127 -19.30 22.52 1.04
CA ALA A 127 -19.59 22.16 2.45
C ALA A 127 -20.79 21.20 2.61
N SER A 128 -21.59 20.98 1.56
CA SER A 128 -22.66 19.97 1.53
C SER A 128 -22.18 18.56 1.24
N GLY A 129 -20.88 18.36 0.93
CA GLY A 129 -20.34 17.08 0.46
C GLY A 129 -20.59 16.77 -1.02
N ALA A 130 -21.14 17.71 -1.80
CA ALA A 130 -21.31 17.57 -3.25
C ALA A 130 -20.20 18.33 -3.99
N LEU A 131 -19.90 17.93 -5.21
CA LEU A 131 -19.02 18.71 -6.08
C LEU A 131 -19.78 19.94 -6.62
N GLY A 132 -19.12 21.09 -6.63
CA GLY A 132 -19.59 22.33 -7.21
C GLY A 132 -19.44 22.39 -8.73
N PRO A 133 -19.89 23.48 -9.35
CA PRO A 133 -19.66 23.68 -10.79
C PRO A 133 -18.17 23.80 -11.08
N PRO A 134 -17.66 23.10 -12.11
CA PRO A 134 -16.23 23.09 -12.41
C PRO A 134 -15.75 24.41 -13.03
N THR A 135 -14.47 24.70 -12.78
CA THR A 135 -13.72 25.77 -13.49
C THR A 135 -12.71 25.13 -14.43
N LEU A 136 -12.56 25.67 -15.64
CA LEU A 136 -11.63 25.17 -16.66
C LEU A 136 -10.47 26.15 -16.85
N THR A 137 -9.24 25.65 -16.72
CA THR A 137 -8.02 26.35 -17.16
C THR A 137 -7.49 25.69 -18.44
N ALA A 138 -7.51 26.42 -19.55
CA ALA A 138 -7.17 25.89 -20.86
C ALA A 138 -5.66 25.61 -21.00
N THR A 139 -5.31 24.42 -21.46
CA THR A 139 -3.96 24.04 -21.91
C THR A 139 -4.05 22.91 -22.93
N ALA A 140 -3.10 22.86 -23.87
CA ALA A 140 -3.00 21.73 -24.80
C ALA A 140 -2.51 20.44 -24.12
N ASP A 141 -1.92 20.55 -22.94
CA ASP A 141 -1.36 19.45 -22.15
C ASP A 141 -2.37 18.91 -21.10
N GLY A 142 -3.65 18.90 -21.43
CA GLY A 142 -4.72 18.53 -20.49
C GLY A 142 -5.04 17.02 -20.48
N ARG A 143 -4.15 16.13 -20.90
CA ARG A 143 -4.47 14.68 -20.94
C ARG A 143 -4.28 14.00 -19.59
N ILE A 144 -3.06 14.02 -19.06
CA ILE A 144 -2.71 13.47 -17.75
C ILE A 144 -2.39 14.61 -16.81
N VAL A 145 -2.94 14.57 -15.60
CA VAL A 145 -2.67 15.56 -14.54
C VAL A 145 -2.18 14.88 -13.26
N ARG A 146 -1.29 15.57 -12.54
CA ARG A 146 -0.83 15.21 -11.22
C ARG A 146 -0.81 16.43 -10.31
N LEU A 147 -1.07 16.22 -9.04
CA LEU A 147 -0.98 17.25 -8.02
C LEU A 147 0.38 17.18 -7.33
N GLY A 148 0.94 18.34 -6.97
CA GLY A 148 2.19 18.43 -6.22
C GLY A 148 2.53 19.86 -5.81
N ARG A 149 3.60 20.03 -5.03
CA ARG A 149 4.11 21.33 -4.60
C ARG A 149 5.19 21.81 -5.56
N LEU A 150 4.78 22.43 -6.66
CA LEU A 150 5.63 22.64 -7.83
C LEU A 150 6.40 23.96 -7.83
N ASN A 151 6.26 24.81 -6.80
CA ASN A 151 6.89 26.12 -6.73
C ASN A 151 7.58 26.41 -5.39
N GLY A 152 7.60 25.47 -4.44
CA GLY A 152 8.22 25.64 -3.12
C GLY A 152 7.32 26.33 -2.08
N ASP A 153 6.05 26.63 -2.39
CA ASP A 153 5.04 26.94 -1.39
C ASP A 153 4.35 25.64 -0.89
N LEU A 154 3.35 25.73 -0.01
CA LEU A 154 2.70 24.56 0.54
C LEU A 154 1.42 24.15 -0.21
N ARG A 155 1.07 24.90 -1.27
CA ARG A 155 -0.14 24.67 -2.03
C ARG A 155 0.02 23.54 -3.02
N LEU A 156 -1.11 22.89 -3.34
CA LEU A 156 -1.16 21.94 -4.41
C LEU A 156 -1.29 22.68 -5.75
N ASP A 157 -0.29 22.51 -6.59
CA ASP A 157 -0.25 22.92 -7.97
C ASP A 157 -0.61 21.73 -8.87
N VAL A 158 -0.79 21.98 -10.16
CA VAL A 158 -1.09 20.95 -11.16
C VAL A 158 0.03 20.87 -12.18
N ALA A 159 0.60 19.69 -12.38
CA ALA A 159 1.39 19.34 -13.55
C ALA A 159 0.48 18.64 -14.57
N ALA A 160 0.64 18.95 -15.85
CA ALA A 160 -0.15 18.37 -16.91
C ALA A 160 0.68 18.06 -18.15
N VAL A 161 0.39 16.93 -18.81
CA VAL A 161 0.97 16.53 -20.08
C VAL A 161 -0.12 16.23 -21.10
N GLY A 162 0.21 16.35 -22.37
CA GLY A 162 -0.73 16.15 -23.46
C GLY A 162 -0.16 15.31 -24.59
N TRP A 163 -1.04 14.83 -25.44
CA TRP A 163 -0.66 14.07 -26.61
C TRP A 163 -0.08 14.99 -27.71
N GLY A 164 1.12 14.68 -28.17
CA GLY A 164 1.75 15.41 -29.27
C GLY A 164 2.39 16.74 -28.90
N THR A 165 2.44 17.09 -27.64
CA THR A 165 3.24 18.19 -27.10
C THR A 165 4.61 17.67 -26.65
N ASN A 166 5.61 18.56 -26.60
CA ASN A 166 6.93 18.26 -26.04
C ASN A 166 7.16 19.05 -24.76
N THR A 167 6.09 19.27 -23.99
CA THR A 167 6.10 20.09 -22.79
C THR A 167 5.33 19.44 -21.67
N VAL A 168 5.73 19.75 -20.44
CA VAL A 168 4.90 19.62 -19.24
C VAL A 168 4.40 21.02 -18.90
N SER A 169 3.10 21.21 -18.86
CA SER A 169 2.48 22.44 -18.39
C SER A 169 2.32 22.42 -16.88
N VAL A 170 2.86 23.42 -16.20
CA VAL A 170 2.69 23.62 -14.75
C VAL A 170 1.69 24.77 -14.55
N LEU A 171 0.61 24.48 -13.83
CA LEU A 171 -0.44 25.43 -13.49
C LEU A 171 -0.37 25.64 -11.96
N LEU A 172 0.16 26.79 -11.57
CA LEU A 172 0.33 27.12 -10.15
C LEU A 172 -1.00 27.53 -9.52
N ASN A 173 -1.22 27.14 -8.30
CA ASN A 173 -2.31 27.64 -7.46
C ASN A 173 -2.16 29.16 -7.25
N ASP A 174 -3.22 29.92 -7.43
CA ASP A 174 -3.17 31.39 -7.33
C ASP A 174 -3.39 31.92 -5.90
N GLY A 175 -3.64 31.01 -4.94
CA GLY A 175 -3.92 31.34 -3.53
C GLY A 175 -5.32 31.94 -3.31
N SER A 176 -6.20 31.84 -4.31
CA SER A 176 -7.59 32.31 -4.23
C SER A 176 -8.61 31.24 -4.65
N GLY A 177 -8.18 30.00 -4.77
CA GLY A 177 -8.98 28.85 -5.19
C GLY A 177 -9.02 28.64 -6.70
N GLY A 178 -8.08 29.21 -7.46
CA GLY A 178 -7.94 29.05 -8.88
C GLY A 178 -6.52 28.62 -9.31
N LEU A 179 -6.39 28.27 -10.60
CA LEU A 179 -5.11 27.96 -11.21
C LEU A 179 -4.66 29.11 -12.10
N GLN A 180 -3.37 29.46 -12.02
CA GLN A 180 -2.74 30.43 -12.91
C GLN A 180 -2.64 29.87 -14.35
N PRO A 181 -2.43 30.72 -15.37
CA PRO A 181 -2.15 30.26 -16.71
C PRO A 181 -0.98 29.28 -16.76
N PRO A 182 -1.02 28.24 -17.63
CA PRO A 182 0.00 27.21 -17.69
C PRO A 182 1.37 27.77 -18.10
N VAL A 183 2.42 27.31 -17.43
CA VAL A 183 3.81 27.57 -17.80
C VAL A 183 4.40 26.28 -18.39
N PRO A 184 4.76 26.25 -19.69
CA PRO A 184 5.28 25.05 -20.33
C PRO A 184 6.78 24.88 -20.03
N TYR A 185 7.17 23.67 -19.65
CA TYR A 185 8.57 23.24 -19.49
C TYR A 185 8.92 22.20 -20.55
N PRO A 186 10.00 22.37 -21.32
CA PRO A 186 10.38 21.43 -22.36
C PRO A 186 10.75 20.07 -21.76
N ALA A 187 10.15 19.02 -22.25
CA ALA A 187 10.58 17.65 -22.12
C ALA A 187 10.73 17.07 -23.53
N GLN A 188 11.72 16.20 -23.78
CA GLN A 188 12.28 16.06 -25.14
C GLN A 188 11.51 15.16 -26.12
N HIS A 189 10.35 14.58 -25.74
CA HIS A 189 9.69 13.58 -26.59
C HIS A 189 8.19 13.84 -26.73
N ALA A 190 7.68 13.74 -27.98
CA ALA A 190 6.26 13.87 -28.28
C ALA A 190 5.46 12.64 -27.81
N GLY A 191 4.25 12.84 -27.30
CA GLY A 191 3.36 11.76 -26.91
C GLY A 191 3.65 11.22 -25.52
N TYR A 192 3.33 12.02 -24.51
CA TYR A 192 3.43 11.56 -23.13
C TYR A 192 2.24 10.67 -22.78
N ASP A 193 2.56 9.50 -22.23
CA ASP A 193 1.57 8.50 -21.84
C ASP A 193 1.31 8.50 -20.33
N ASP A 194 2.29 9.00 -19.51
CA ASP A 194 2.10 9.13 -18.07
C ASP A 194 3.01 10.18 -17.45
N LEU A 195 2.66 10.62 -16.23
CA LEU A 195 3.33 11.65 -15.44
C LEU A 195 3.23 11.31 -13.96
N GLU A 196 4.35 11.49 -13.22
CA GLU A 196 4.36 11.45 -11.77
C GLU A 196 5.02 12.70 -11.18
N VAL A 197 4.65 13.02 -9.92
CA VAL A 197 5.19 14.14 -9.16
C VAL A 197 5.71 13.64 -7.81
N ALA A 198 7.02 13.68 -7.63
CA ALA A 198 7.66 13.27 -6.38
C ALA A 198 9.12 13.73 -6.31
N ASP A 199 9.69 13.80 -5.11
CA ASP A 199 11.14 14.02 -4.92
C ASP A 199 11.92 12.76 -5.34
N VAL A 200 12.38 12.72 -6.58
CA VAL A 200 13.21 11.65 -7.14
C VAL A 200 14.68 12.08 -7.31
N THR A 201 15.00 13.31 -6.86
CA THR A 201 16.39 13.79 -6.81
C THR A 201 16.96 13.87 -5.39
N GLY A 202 16.13 13.67 -4.35
CA GLY A 202 16.54 13.63 -2.95
C GLY A 202 16.83 15.01 -2.34
N ASP A 203 16.23 16.05 -2.89
CA ASP A 203 16.43 17.42 -2.45
C ASP A 203 15.24 18.03 -1.68
N ALA A 204 14.26 17.19 -1.35
CA ALA A 204 13.01 17.49 -0.65
C ALA A 204 12.06 18.43 -1.43
N ARG A 205 12.17 18.47 -2.75
CA ARG A 205 11.23 19.15 -3.66
C ARG A 205 10.63 18.16 -4.64
N ASP A 206 9.37 18.39 -5.02
CA ASP A 206 8.67 17.54 -5.97
C ASP A 206 9.19 17.79 -7.39
N ASP A 207 9.79 16.77 -8.01
CA ASP A 207 10.22 16.76 -9.39
C ASP A 207 9.11 16.26 -10.31
N LEU A 208 9.23 16.50 -11.63
CA LEU A 208 8.33 15.94 -12.63
C LEU A 208 8.99 14.73 -13.27
N VAL A 209 8.32 13.59 -13.21
CA VAL A 209 8.73 12.34 -13.84
C VAL A 209 7.79 12.07 -15.00
N VAL A 210 8.30 12.15 -16.22
CA VAL A 210 7.48 12.09 -17.44
C VAL A 210 7.87 10.87 -18.25
N MET A 211 6.88 10.09 -18.64
CA MET A 211 7.08 8.92 -19.48
C MET A 211 6.46 9.11 -20.86
N SER A 212 7.18 8.64 -21.90
CA SER A 212 6.69 8.57 -23.28
C SER A 212 6.73 7.13 -23.78
N GLY A 213 5.58 6.55 -24.08
CA GLY A 213 5.46 5.19 -24.56
C GLY A 213 5.79 4.98 -26.03
N GLN A 214 5.79 6.06 -26.85
CA GLN A 214 5.72 5.95 -28.31
C GLN A 214 7.08 5.92 -29.05
N THR A 215 8.21 5.95 -28.35
CA THR A 215 9.49 6.12 -29.03
C THR A 215 10.43 4.93 -28.85
N TYR A 216 10.55 4.12 -29.88
CA TYR A 216 11.45 2.96 -29.91
C TYR A 216 12.97 3.30 -29.93
N ALA A 217 13.35 4.53 -30.28
CA ALA A 217 14.75 4.85 -30.60
C ALA A 217 15.43 5.83 -29.65
N VAL A 218 14.71 6.45 -28.73
CA VAL A 218 15.18 7.51 -27.84
C VAL A 218 14.90 7.19 -26.37
N PRO A 219 15.47 7.91 -25.42
CA PRO A 219 15.05 7.83 -24.02
C PRO A 219 13.52 8.05 -23.92
N ASN A 220 12.88 7.32 -23.04
CA ASN A 220 11.43 7.35 -22.87
C ASN A 220 10.99 7.68 -21.44
N LEU A 221 11.94 8.04 -20.59
CA LEU A 221 11.70 8.53 -19.24
C LEU A 221 12.52 9.82 -19.04
N SER A 222 11.88 10.88 -18.59
CA SER A 222 12.49 12.19 -18.34
C SER A 222 12.21 12.63 -16.91
N VAL A 223 13.23 13.14 -16.21
CA VAL A 223 13.09 13.78 -14.90
C VAL A 223 13.44 15.26 -15.02
N LEU A 224 12.47 16.13 -14.71
CA LEU A 224 12.67 17.56 -14.63
C LEU A 224 12.80 17.96 -13.15
N PRO A 225 14.01 18.27 -12.66
CA PRO A 225 14.20 18.61 -11.25
C PRO A 225 13.63 19.98 -10.91
N GLN A 226 12.92 20.10 -9.79
CA GLN A 226 12.45 21.39 -9.28
C GLN A 226 13.63 22.22 -8.75
N LEU A 227 13.71 23.47 -9.18
CA LEU A 227 14.80 24.37 -8.79
C LEU A 227 14.49 25.15 -7.51
N VAL A 228 15.51 25.42 -6.68
CA VAL A 228 15.40 26.29 -5.49
C VAL A 228 14.88 27.68 -5.84
N SER A 229 15.16 28.15 -7.06
CA SER A 229 14.69 29.45 -7.56
C SER A 229 13.21 29.45 -8.00
N GLY A 230 12.54 28.33 -7.92
CA GLY A 230 11.23 28.07 -8.52
C GLY A 230 11.34 27.59 -9.97
N GLY A 231 10.27 26.89 -10.43
CA GLY A 231 10.24 26.25 -11.74
C GLY A 231 11.14 25.01 -11.83
N PHE A 232 11.36 24.52 -13.05
CA PHE A 232 12.06 23.25 -13.30
C PHE A 232 13.31 23.43 -14.14
N GLY A 233 14.31 22.60 -13.86
CA GLY A 233 15.55 22.52 -14.61
C GLY A 233 15.41 21.75 -15.92
N PRO A 234 16.51 21.63 -16.70
CA PRO A 234 16.51 20.83 -17.92
C PRO A 234 16.25 19.36 -17.58
N ALA A 235 15.50 18.67 -18.45
CA ALA A 235 15.20 17.26 -18.28
C ALA A 235 16.46 16.39 -18.29
N ALA A 236 16.57 15.49 -17.32
CA ALA A 236 17.50 14.37 -17.34
C ALA A 236 16.81 13.18 -18.00
N GLU A 237 17.45 12.60 -19.02
CA GLU A 237 16.87 11.59 -19.87
C GLU A 237 17.35 10.18 -19.51
N TYR A 238 16.41 9.23 -19.41
CA TYR A 238 16.68 7.83 -19.10
C TYR A 238 16.03 6.92 -20.12
N ARG A 239 16.61 5.73 -20.33
CA ARG A 239 16.06 4.72 -21.21
C ARG A 239 15.63 3.50 -20.40
N VAL A 240 14.36 3.13 -20.51
CA VAL A 240 13.82 1.92 -19.85
C VAL A 240 14.44 0.66 -20.43
N ALA A 241 14.29 0.44 -21.73
CA ALA A 241 14.93 -0.66 -22.46
C ALA A 241 14.98 -0.35 -23.97
N PRO A 242 15.89 -0.98 -24.75
CA PRO A 242 15.93 -0.77 -26.21
C PRO A 242 14.68 -1.30 -26.88
N ASN A 243 14.08 -0.48 -27.75
CA ASN A 243 12.95 -0.88 -28.62
C ASN A 243 11.71 -1.38 -27.85
N THR A 244 11.36 -0.74 -26.73
CA THR A 244 10.18 -1.09 -25.93
C THR A 244 9.24 0.07 -25.80
N ASN A 245 7.94 -0.21 -25.72
CA ASN A 245 6.93 0.76 -25.29
C ASN A 245 6.86 0.72 -23.77
N ALA A 246 6.90 1.88 -23.13
CA ALA A 246 6.55 2.05 -21.72
C ALA A 246 5.04 2.38 -21.63
N SER A 247 4.38 1.98 -20.56
CA SER A 247 2.92 2.05 -20.46
C SER A 247 2.43 2.73 -19.18
N GLY A 248 3.22 2.74 -18.11
CA GLY A 248 2.88 3.39 -16.84
C GLY A 248 4.14 3.71 -16.05
N VAL A 249 4.07 4.75 -15.21
CA VAL A 249 5.12 5.14 -14.28
C VAL A 249 4.55 5.30 -12.88
N GLY A 250 5.29 4.83 -11.86
CA GLY A 250 4.98 4.99 -10.45
C GLY A 250 6.23 5.34 -9.66
N VAL A 251 6.08 5.89 -8.46
CA VAL A 251 7.19 6.36 -7.62
C VAL A 251 7.01 5.95 -6.16
N GLY A 252 8.04 5.28 -5.59
CA GLY A 252 8.07 4.89 -4.18
C GLY A 252 9.42 4.28 -3.78
N ASP A 253 9.65 4.02 -2.48
CA ASP A 253 10.87 3.36 -1.99
C ASP A 253 10.75 1.83 -2.13
N VAL A 254 10.98 1.33 -3.34
CA VAL A 254 10.92 -0.12 -3.64
C VAL A 254 12.28 -0.82 -3.46
N THR A 255 13.36 -0.06 -3.27
CA THR A 255 14.68 -0.64 -2.97
C THR A 255 14.96 -0.71 -1.47
N GLY A 256 14.29 0.05 -0.64
CA GLY A 256 14.41 0.04 0.81
C GLY A 256 15.52 0.91 1.37
N ASP A 257 15.93 1.89 0.64
CA ASP A 257 17.01 2.77 1.05
C ASP A 257 16.54 4.14 1.59
N GLY A 258 15.21 4.31 1.68
CA GLY A 258 14.56 5.53 2.16
C GLY A 258 14.46 6.64 1.12
N ARG A 259 14.77 6.35 -0.14
CA ARG A 259 14.65 7.27 -1.28
C ARG A 259 13.58 6.78 -2.26
N LYS A 260 12.96 7.70 -2.97
CA LYS A 260 11.91 7.35 -3.93
C LYS A 260 12.51 6.92 -5.26
N ASP A 261 12.29 5.66 -5.62
CA ASP A 261 12.67 5.06 -6.89
C ASP A 261 11.59 5.31 -7.94
N VAL A 262 11.94 5.20 -9.22
CA VAL A 262 10.98 5.27 -10.32
C VAL A 262 10.74 3.88 -10.89
N VAL A 263 9.49 3.49 -10.97
CA VAL A 263 9.03 2.20 -11.49
C VAL A 263 8.34 2.41 -12.83
N VAL A 264 8.71 1.66 -13.86
CA VAL A 264 8.10 1.78 -15.20
C VAL A 264 7.66 0.41 -15.69
N SER A 265 6.39 0.29 -16.08
CA SER A 265 5.91 -0.89 -16.82
C SER A 265 6.22 -0.75 -18.30
N PHE A 266 6.61 -1.83 -18.94
CA PHE A 266 6.95 -1.80 -20.36
C PHE A 266 6.88 -3.15 -21.03
N GLY A 267 6.95 -3.15 -22.36
CA GLY A 267 6.87 -4.33 -23.20
C GLY A 267 5.44 -4.56 -23.67
N GLY A 268 5.18 -5.67 -24.25
CA GLY A 268 3.88 -6.10 -24.74
C GLY A 268 3.61 -7.52 -24.25
N ASN A 269 3.40 -8.43 -25.18
CA ASN A 269 3.25 -9.85 -24.81
C ASN A 269 4.57 -10.44 -24.34
N ARG A 270 4.49 -11.48 -23.51
CA ARG A 270 5.64 -12.29 -23.10
C ARG A 270 6.50 -12.74 -24.28
N PRO A 271 7.79 -12.84 -24.12
CA PRO A 271 8.59 -12.66 -22.88
C PRO A 271 9.08 -11.22 -22.67
N ALA A 272 8.56 -10.25 -23.42
CA ALA A 272 9.04 -8.86 -23.37
C ALA A 272 8.38 -8.04 -22.24
N SER A 273 7.26 -8.53 -21.67
CA SER A 273 6.54 -7.89 -20.56
C SER A 273 7.42 -7.77 -19.32
N SER A 274 7.57 -6.58 -18.78
CA SER A 274 8.47 -6.34 -17.65
C SER A 274 8.10 -5.07 -16.87
N VAL A 275 8.60 -5.01 -15.63
CA VAL A 275 8.65 -3.82 -14.81
C VAL A 275 10.13 -3.47 -14.58
N ALA A 276 10.51 -2.21 -14.77
CA ALA A 276 11.85 -1.71 -14.49
C ALA A 276 11.83 -0.78 -13.28
N VAL A 277 12.72 -1.00 -12.32
CA VAL A 277 12.95 -0.15 -11.17
C VAL A 277 14.23 0.63 -11.38
N PHE A 278 14.14 1.95 -11.44
CA PHE A 278 15.27 2.87 -11.49
C PHE A 278 15.55 3.37 -10.06
N PRO A 279 16.57 2.85 -9.37
CA PRO A 279 16.89 3.30 -8.01
C PRO A 279 17.35 4.74 -7.99
N GLN A 280 16.86 5.53 -7.04
CA GLN A 280 17.37 6.86 -6.79
C GLN A 280 18.76 6.78 -6.15
N ALA A 281 19.76 7.29 -6.83
CA ALA A 281 21.11 7.38 -6.28
C ALA A 281 21.26 8.57 -5.30
N SER A 282 22.14 8.46 -4.32
CA SER A 282 22.46 9.55 -3.39
C SER A 282 23.03 10.82 -4.07
N SER A 283 23.37 10.72 -5.36
CA SER A 283 23.80 11.87 -6.19
C SER A 283 22.64 12.71 -6.72
N GLY A 284 21.39 12.30 -6.51
CA GLY A 284 20.22 12.97 -7.06
C GLY A 284 19.92 12.61 -8.53
N THR A 285 20.35 11.43 -8.97
CA THR A 285 20.07 10.90 -10.32
C THR A 285 19.50 9.51 -10.21
N LEU A 286 18.79 9.06 -11.21
CA LEU A 286 18.35 7.66 -11.28
C LEU A 286 19.52 6.76 -11.71
N GLY A 287 19.62 5.61 -11.08
CA GLY A 287 20.63 4.57 -11.37
C GLY A 287 20.27 3.71 -12.58
N THR A 288 21.06 2.67 -12.81
CA THR A 288 20.75 1.66 -13.82
C THR A 288 19.53 0.85 -13.40
N PRO A 289 18.52 0.69 -14.26
CA PRO A 289 17.31 -0.02 -13.87
C PRO A 289 17.55 -1.51 -13.60
N VAL A 290 16.83 -2.05 -12.63
CA VAL A 290 16.66 -3.49 -12.39
C VAL A 290 15.36 -3.91 -13.01
N VAL A 291 15.40 -4.94 -13.88
CA VAL A 291 14.24 -5.40 -14.65
C VAL A 291 13.66 -6.68 -14.03
N TYR A 292 12.36 -6.68 -13.82
CA TYR A 292 11.59 -7.81 -13.31
C TYR A 292 10.63 -8.31 -14.40
N PRO A 293 10.52 -9.63 -14.63
CA PRO A 293 9.56 -10.15 -15.59
C PRO A 293 8.13 -9.92 -15.13
N SER A 294 7.25 -9.59 -16.05
CA SER A 294 5.83 -9.39 -15.81
C SER A 294 4.97 -10.40 -16.55
N TYR A 295 3.70 -10.54 -16.14
CA TYR A 295 2.76 -11.49 -16.74
C TYR A 295 2.59 -11.20 -18.24
N ASP A 296 1.73 -10.28 -18.64
CA ASP A 296 1.55 -9.89 -20.05
C ASP A 296 0.98 -8.46 -20.11
N ILE A 297 1.44 -7.65 -21.04
CA ILE A 297 0.95 -6.30 -21.31
C ILE A 297 0.72 -5.52 -19.99
N PRO A 298 1.78 -5.26 -19.17
CA PRO A 298 1.65 -4.43 -18.00
C PRO A 298 1.38 -2.97 -18.44
N GLU A 299 0.31 -2.37 -17.94
CA GLU A 299 -0.12 -1.02 -18.33
C GLU A 299 0.04 -0.05 -17.15
N PRO A 300 -0.99 0.35 -16.36
CA PRO A 300 -0.76 1.26 -15.25
C PRO A 300 0.12 0.63 -14.16
N VAL A 301 0.83 1.49 -13.45
CA VAL A 301 1.67 1.11 -12.30
C VAL A 301 1.37 2.04 -11.13
N GLU A 302 1.13 1.45 -9.96
CA GLU A 302 1.05 2.16 -8.68
C GLU A 302 2.08 1.59 -7.71
N VAL A 303 2.59 2.44 -6.81
CA VAL A 303 3.53 2.04 -5.76
C VAL A 303 2.94 2.39 -4.40
N ALA A 304 2.65 1.36 -3.60
CA ALA A 304 2.05 1.49 -2.27
C ALA A 304 2.32 0.24 -1.42
N ASP A 305 2.30 0.37 -0.10
CA ASP A 305 2.34 -0.76 0.84
C ASP A 305 0.97 -1.47 0.85
N VAL A 306 0.78 -2.47 -0.03
CA VAL A 306 -0.52 -3.16 -0.17
C VAL A 306 -0.65 -4.38 0.74
N ASP A 307 0.44 -4.89 1.30
CA ASP A 307 0.43 -6.00 2.24
C ASP A 307 0.60 -5.55 3.71
N ARG A 308 0.77 -4.24 3.94
CA ARG A 308 0.86 -3.59 5.26
C ARG A 308 2.10 -4.02 6.06
N ASP A 309 3.16 -4.34 5.40
CA ASP A 309 4.41 -4.70 6.06
C ASP A 309 5.36 -3.49 6.26
N GLY A 310 4.92 -2.29 5.91
CA GLY A 310 5.64 -1.03 6.02
C GLY A 310 6.62 -0.78 4.87
N ARG A 311 6.46 -1.49 3.75
CA ARG A 311 7.31 -1.37 2.57
C ARG A 311 6.46 -1.13 1.33
N ASP A 312 6.96 -0.28 0.44
CA ASP A 312 6.26 0.02 -0.82
C ASP A 312 6.36 -1.16 -1.79
N ASP A 313 5.21 -1.69 -2.20
CA ASP A 313 5.05 -2.73 -3.22
C ASP A 313 4.73 -2.09 -4.58
N VAL A 314 4.78 -2.91 -5.65
CA VAL A 314 4.40 -2.47 -7.00
C VAL A 314 3.16 -3.20 -7.44
N VAL A 315 2.15 -2.46 -7.88
CA VAL A 315 0.89 -2.98 -8.44
C VAL A 315 0.78 -2.60 -9.90
N THR A 316 0.38 -3.55 -10.76
CA THR A 316 0.14 -3.30 -12.19
C THR A 316 -1.12 -4.02 -12.67
N LEU A 317 -1.71 -3.54 -13.77
CA LEU A 317 -2.80 -4.21 -14.46
C LEU A 317 -2.33 -4.77 -15.80
N HIS A 318 -2.98 -5.82 -16.28
CA HIS A 318 -2.62 -6.51 -17.49
C HIS A 318 -3.70 -6.35 -18.56
N GLY A 319 -3.50 -5.43 -19.49
CA GLY A 319 -4.42 -5.18 -20.60
C GLY A 319 -4.58 -6.37 -21.53
N GLY A 320 -5.81 -6.63 -21.97
CA GLY A 320 -6.15 -7.82 -22.76
C GLY A 320 -6.13 -9.13 -21.98
N TRP A 321 -5.95 -9.07 -20.64
CA TRP A 321 -5.94 -10.21 -19.72
C TRP A 321 -6.79 -9.88 -18.48
N ASN A 322 -7.11 -10.88 -17.69
CA ASN A 322 -7.98 -10.73 -16.53
C ASN A 322 -7.16 -10.84 -15.23
N ARG A 323 -6.11 -10.04 -15.11
CA ARG A 323 -5.19 -10.08 -13.97
C ARG A 323 -4.75 -8.67 -13.54
N ALA A 324 -4.66 -8.52 -12.21
CA ALA A 324 -3.80 -7.53 -11.56
C ALA A 324 -2.57 -8.23 -11.02
N GLY A 325 -1.40 -7.65 -11.16
CA GLY A 325 -0.13 -8.15 -10.66
C GLY A 325 0.35 -7.35 -9.45
N VAL A 326 0.89 -8.02 -8.44
CA VAL A 326 1.52 -7.40 -7.27
C VAL A 326 2.92 -7.97 -7.10
N TYR A 327 3.90 -7.10 -6.96
CA TYR A 327 5.27 -7.43 -6.59
C TYR A 327 5.54 -6.94 -5.18
N SER A 328 5.48 -7.82 -4.19
CA SER A 328 5.81 -7.43 -2.81
C SER A 328 7.29 -7.12 -2.68
N ARG A 329 7.62 -6.00 -2.00
CA ARG A 329 9.00 -5.63 -1.70
C ARG A 329 9.60 -6.55 -0.65
N LEU A 330 10.75 -7.12 -0.98
CA LEU A 330 11.46 -8.04 -0.08
C LEU A 330 12.16 -7.31 1.07
N PRO A 331 12.28 -7.91 2.27
CA PRO A 331 13.00 -7.31 3.40
C PRO A 331 14.47 -6.96 3.10
N ALA A 332 15.09 -7.65 2.14
CA ALA A 332 16.46 -7.41 1.70
C ALA A 332 16.58 -6.32 0.63
N GLY A 333 15.46 -5.69 0.24
CA GLY A 333 15.34 -4.76 -0.87
C GLY A 333 15.04 -5.46 -2.19
N GLY A 334 14.48 -4.68 -3.14
CA GLY A 334 14.01 -5.18 -4.44
C GLY A 334 12.68 -5.93 -4.35
N LEU A 335 12.16 -6.33 -5.50
CA LEU A 335 10.84 -6.92 -5.65
C LEU A 335 10.89 -8.46 -5.67
N GLY A 336 9.86 -9.08 -5.12
CA GLY A 336 9.58 -10.50 -5.23
C GLY A 336 9.08 -10.91 -6.62
N ALA A 337 8.66 -12.16 -6.75
CA ALA A 337 7.94 -12.61 -7.93
C ALA A 337 6.54 -11.97 -7.98
N GLU A 338 6.01 -11.80 -9.18
CA GLU A 338 4.66 -11.26 -9.38
C GLU A 338 3.59 -12.26 -8.93
N ASP A 339 2.73 -11.81 -8.00
CA ASP A 339 1.51 -12.51 -7.59
C ASP A 339 0.32 -11.98 -8.40
N LEU A 340 -0.52 -12.89 -8.92
CA LEU A 340 -1.61 -12.55 -9.85
C LEU A 340 -2.98 -12.72 -9.22
N TYR A 341 -3.78 -11.65 -9.26
CA TYR A 341 -5.15 -11.58 -8.74
C TYR A 341 -6.15 -11.50 -9.90
N ALA A 342 -7.28 -12.20 -9.76
CA ALA A 342 -8.30 -12.21 -10.79
C ALA A 342 -9.09 -10.89 -10.79
N ILE A 343 -9.20 -10.26 -11.96
CA ILE A 343 -10.09 -9.14 -12.27
C ILE A 343 -10.93 -9.48 -13.51
N PRO A 344 -11.98 -8.73 -13.87
CA PRO A 344 -12.68 -8.98 -15.13
C PRO A 344 -11.76 -8.70 -16.32
N TYR A 345 -12.16 -9.17 -17.50
CA TYR A 345 -11.42 -8.91 -18.72
C TYR A 345 -11.63 -7.46 -19.18
N ALA A 346 -10.55 -6.74 -19.38
CA ALA A 346 -10.54 -5.48 -20.12
C ALA A 346 -9.59 -5.56 -21.31
N SER A 347 -9.91 -4.86 -22.41
CA SER A 347 -9.08 -4.89 -23.62
C SER A 347 -7.75 -4.15 -23.42
N HIS A 348 -7.74 -3.10 -22.63
CA HIS A 348 -6.59 -2.30 -22.21
C HIS A 348 -6.96 -1.51 -20.96
N TYR A 349 -5.96 -0.87 -20.35
CA TYR A 349 -6.11 0.09 -19.25
C TYR A 349 -5.35 1.37 -19.60
N GLU A 350 -5.96 2.52 -19.27
CA GLU A 350 -5.25 3.80 -19.34
C GLU A 350 -4.24 3.93 -18.19
N ALA A 351 -3.24 4.79 -18.36
CA ALA A 351 -2.18 5.00 -17.37
C ALA A 351 -2.71 5.38 -15.98
N GLN A 352 -3.86 6.06 -15.93
CA GLN A 352 -4.55 6.44 -14.69
C GLN A 352 -5.71 5.52 -14.32
N GLY A 353 -5.72 4.30 -14.84
CA GLY A 353 -6.77 3.32 -14.65
C GLY A 353 -6.70 2.54 -13.34
N LEU A 354 -5.73 2.84 -12.46
CA LEU A 354 -5.50 2.18 -11.18
C LEU A 354 -5.28 3.20 -10.07
N ALA A 355 -5.86 2.96 -8.89
CA ALA A 355 -5.56 3.69 -7.67
C ALA A 355 -5.57 2.74 -6.47
N VAL A 356 -4.72 3.01 -5.48
CA VAL A 356 -4.58 2.22 -4.26
C VAL A 356 -4.97 3.07 -3.04
N GLY A 357 -5.83 2.54 -2.17
CA GLY A 357 -6.27 3.22 -0.94
C GLY A 357 -7.34 2.44 -0.20
N ASP A 358 -7.60 2.78 1.06
CA ASP A 358 -8.61 2.12 1.89
C ASP A 358 -10.01 2.71 1.61
N VAL A 359 -10.73 2.11 0.65
CA VAL A 359 -12.12 2.52 0.30
C VAL A 359 -13.18 1.69 1.04
N SER A 360 -12.74 0.75 1.87
CA SER A 360 -13.59 -0.03 2.77
C SER A 360 -13.62 0.49 4.20
N GLY A 361 -12.62 1.27 4.62
CA GLY A 361 -12.46 1.81 5.97
C GLY A 361 -12.01 0.76 6.99
N ASP A 362 -11.47 -0.37 6.54
CA ASP A 362 -11.00 -1.45 7.41
C ASP A 362 -9.49 -1.35 7.73
N GLY A 363 -8.82 -0.37 7.15
CA GLY A 363 -7.40 -0.11 7.30
C GLY A 363 -6.52 -0.95 6.37
N SER A 364 -7.09 -1.75 5.47
CA SER A 364 -6.36 -2.47 4.43
C SER A 364 -6.45 -1.72 3.11
N PRO A 365 -5.35 -1.58 2.35
CA PRO A 365 -5.41 -0.98 1.03
C PRO A 365 -6.24 -1.83 0.06
N ASP A 366 -7.13 -1.16 -0.66
CA ASP A 366 -7.96 -1.71 -1.73
C ASP A 366 -7.40 -1.24 -3.07
N LEU A 367 -7.71 -1.97 -4.15
CA LEU A 367 -7.44 -1.53 -5.51
C LEU A 367 -8.73 -1.04 -6.17
N ALA A 368 -8.77 0.20 -6.59
CA ALA A 368 -9.83 0.75 -7.43
C ALA A 368 -9.33 0.80 -8.88
N ILE A 369 -10.12 0.26 -9.81
CA ILE A 369 -9.74 0.05 -11.20
C ILE A 369 -10.80 0.64 -12.12
N ALA A 370 -10.41 1.54 -13.01
CA ALA A 370 -11.22 1.98 -14.14
C ALA A 370 -11.21 0.91 -15.22
N ASP A 371 -12.11 -0.07 -15.10
CA ASP A 371 -12.16 -1.22 -16.01
C ASP A 371 -12.96 -0.86 -17.26
N TYR A 372 -12.31 -0.90 -18.40
CA TYR A 372 -12.80 -0.46 -19.69
C TYR A 372 -14.14 -1.09 -20.10
N ASN A 373 -14.47 -2.30 -19.63
CA ASN A 373 -15.68 -3.02 -19.99
C ASN A 373 -16.72 -3.10 -18.86
N HIS A 374 -16.32 -2.85 -17.59
CA HIS A 374 -17.16 -3.20 -16.43
C HIS A 374 -17.49 -2.01 -15.52
N GLY A 375 -16.93 -0.83 -15.77
CA GLY A 375 -17.10 0.33 -14.90
C GLY A 375 -16.02 0.39 -13.82
N LEU A 376 -16.38 0.77 -12.61
CA LEU A 376 -15.46 0.69 -11.47
C LEU A 376 -15.37 -0.77 -11.00
N VAL A 377 -14.16 -1.29 -10.92
CA VAL A 377 -13.85 -2.60 -10.32
C VAL A 377 -13.03 -2.36 -9.06
N VAL A 378 -13.42 -2.98 -7.95
CA VAL A 378 -12.71 -2.88 -6.67
C VAL A 378 -12.30 -4.27 -6.21
N LEU A 379 -11.00 -4.43 -5.90
CA LEU A 379 -10.50 -5.54 -5.12
C LEU A 379 -10.29 -5.04 -3.69
N TYR A 380 -11.14 -5.47 -2.78
CA TYR A 380 -10.99 -5.11 -1.36
C TYR A 380 -9.82 -5.87 -0.74
N GLY A 381 -8.99 -5.17 0.01
CA GLY A 381 -7.91 -5.75 0.79
C GLY A 381 -8.45 -6.83 1.72
N ALA A 382 -7.74 -7.93 1.86
CA ALA A 382 -8.07 -8.92 2.86
C ALA A 382 -7.55 -8.42 4.22
N ALA A 383 -8.40 -8.45 5.23
CA ALA A 383 -7.94 -8.16 6.58
C ALA A 383 -6.75 -9.07 6.91
N PRO A 384 -5.65 -8.55 7.42
CA PRO A 384 -4.50 -9.37 7.78
C PRO A 384 -4.94 -10.43 8.80
N PRO A 385 -4.32 -11.62 8.79
CA PRO A 385 -4.56 -12.60 9.83
C PRO A 385 -4.36 -11.94 11.20
N PRO A 386 -5.27 -12.16 12.17
CA PRO A 386 -5.14 -11.55 13.47
C PRO A 386 -3.84 -12.00 14.16
N VAL A 387 -3.17 -11.06 14.82
CA VAL A 387 -1.93 -11.29 15.58
C VAL A 387 -2.06 -10.73 17.00
N ALA A 388 -1.48 -11.44 17.99
CA ALA A 388 -1.50 -10.97 19.37
C ALA A 388 -0.22 -11.34 20.10
N ASP A 389 0.54 -10.35 20.56
CA ASP A 389 1.72 -10.53 21.41
C ASP A 389 1.28 -10.97 22.81
N MET A 390 1.34 -12.27 23.06
CA MET A 390 1.05 -12.85 24.37
C MET A 390 2.31 -12.84 25.23
N SER A 391 2.15 -12.62 26.51
CA SER A 391 3.28 -12.67 27.44
C SER A 391 2.85 -13.23 28.78
N VAL A 392 3.80 -13.85 29.48
CA VAL A 392 3.59 -14.35 30.84
C VAL A 392 4.69 -13.85 31.77
N ASP A 393 4.28 -13.45 32.98
CA ASP A 393 5.19 -13.09 34.07
C ASP A 393 4.85 -13.91 35.34
N VAL A 394 5.85 -14.51 35.96
CA VAL A 394 5.69 -15.33 37.15
C VAL A 394 6.41 -14.71 38.36
N SER A 395 5.66 -14.42 39.39
CA SER A 395 6.22 -13.91 40.66
C SER A 395 5.86 -14.81 41.84
N GLY A 396 6.75 -14.89 42.84
CA GLY A 396 6.55 -15.68 44.03
C GLY A 396 6.20 -14.82 45.26
N SER A 397 5.58 -15.45 46.31
CA SER A 397 5.20 -14.80 47.57
C SER A 397 6.36 -14.09 48.28
N ASP A 398 7.46 -14.79 48.41
CA ASP A 398 8.72 -14.34 49.03
C ASP A 398 9.89 -15.15 48.46
N ALA A 399 11.07 -14.58 48.40
CA ALA A 399 12.25 -15.30 47.95
C ALA A 399 12.62 -16.49 48.92
N ARG A 400 12.06 -16.46 50.13
CA ARG A 400 12.24 -17.49 51.15
C ARG A 400 10.97 -17.73 51.94
N VAL A 401 10.59 -19.01 52.11
CA VAL A 401 9.43 -19.42 52.88
C VAL A 401 9.87 -20.48 53.90
N LYS A 402 9.29 -20.43 55.15
CA LYS A 402 9.57 -21.45 56.17
C LYS A 402 8.92 -22.80 55.83
N PRO A 403 9.53 -23.93 56.21
CA PRO A 403 8.95 -25.26 56.04
C PRO A 403 7.49 -25.34 56.53
N LYS A 404 6.65 -26.04 55.80
CA LYS A 404 5.21 -26.27 56.10
C LYS A 404 4.37 -24.97 56.21
N LYS A 405 4.84 -23.83 55.71
CA LYS A 405 4.06 -22.60 55.60
C LYS A 405 3.47 -22.46 54.21
N GLY A 406 2.43 -21.63 54.07
CA GLY A 406 1.81 -21.30 52.82
C GLY A 406 2.76 -20.52 51.89
N PHE A 407 2.67 -20.80 50.63
CA PHE A 407 3.31 -20.05 49.55
C PHE A 407 2.29 -19.75 48.45
N TRP A 408 2.62 -18.84 47.56
CA TRP A 408 1.90 -18.63 46.31
C TRP A 408 2.84 -18.19 45.20
N PHE A 409 2.41 -18.46 43.96
CA PHE A 409 2.91 -17.87 42.74
C PHE A 409 1.75 -17.12 42.05
N ASP A 410 1.99 -15.89 41.63
CA ASP A 410 1.12 -15.15 40.75
C ASP A 410 1.66 -15.25 39.35
N VAL A 411 0.81 -15.65 38.43
CA VAL A 411 1.11 -15.81 37.01
C VAL A 411 0.24 -14.83 36.24
N ALA A 412 0.84 -13.78 35.73
CA ALA A 412 0.17 -12.74 34.96
C ALA A 412 0.30 -13.07 33.48
N VAL A 413 -0.83 -13.23 32.79
CA VAL A 413 -0.95 -13.41 31.33
C VAL A 413 -1.44 -12.11 30.74
N ARG A 414 -0.73 -11.59 29.76
CA ARG A 414 -1.07 -10.33 29.10
C ARG A 414 -1.18 -10.53 27.60
N ASN A 415 -2.19 -9.89 27.00
CA ASN A 415 -2.26 -9.65 25.56
C ASN A 415 -1.72 -8.24 25.27
N GLY A 416 -0.54 -8.13 24.66
CA GLY A 416 0.08 -6.87 24.22
C GLY A 416 -0.59 -6.26 22.99
N GLY A 417 -1.37 -7.05 22.25
CA GLY A 417 -2.08 -6.62 21.05
C GLY A 417 -1.33 -7.01 19.76
N PRO A 418 -1.74 -6.49 18.59
CA PRO A 418 -2.85 -5.55 18.42
C PRO A 418 -4.25 -6.15 18.58
N ASP A 419 -4.43 -7.45 18.30
CA ASP A 419 -5.77 -8.06 18.24
C ASP A 419 -6.20 -8.74 19.55
N PRO A 420 -7.50 -8.87 19.83
CA PRO A 420 -7.99 -9.71 20.90
C PRO A 420 -7.81 -11.19 20.53
N THR A 421 -7.48 -12.02 21.53
CA THR A 421 -7.28 -13.45 21.31
C THR A 421 -7.80 -14.29 22.47
N SER A 422 -7.97 -15.59 22.25
CA SER A 422 -8.05 -16.59 23.30
C SER A 422 -6.67 -17.14 23.59
N ALA A 423 -6.41 -17.56 24.82
CA ALA A 423 -5.12 -18.09 25.19
C ALA A 423 -5.22 -19.31 26.12
N SER A 424 -4.26 -20.21 26.03
CA SER A 424 -4.02 -21.29 26.98
C SER A 424 -2.79 -20.98 27.83
N LEU A 425 -2.89 -21.24 29.13
CA LEU A 425 -1.78 -21.11 30.08
C LEU A 425 -1.50 -22.48 30.70
N ILE A 426 -0.24 -22.89 30.72
CA ILE A 426 0.24 -24.07 31.43
C ILE A 426 1.26 -23.62 32.48
N VAL A 427 1.02 -23.97 33.74
CA VAL A 427 1.98 -23.74 34.84
C VAL A 427 2.43 -25.08 35.40
N GLN A 428 3.73 -25.32 35.37
CA GLN A 428 4.37 -26.52 35.97
C GLN A 428 4.99 -26.16 37.30
N LEU A 429 4.57 -26.88 38.37
CA LEU A 429 5.15 -26.73 39.70
C LEU A 429 6.21 -27.81 39.93
N ALA A 430 7.33 -27.43 40.52
CA ALA A 430 8.36 -28.38 40.99
C ALA A 430 8.70 -28.16 42.47
N GLY A 431 9.36 -29.15 43.11
CA GLY A 431 9.75 -29.05 44.50
C GLY A 431 8.76 -29.69 45.49
N GLN A 432 7.82 -30.51 45.00
CA GLN A 432 6.87 -31.29 45.79
C GLN A 432 6.01 -30.49 46.78
N PRO A 433 5.30 -29.46 46.37
CA PRO A 433 4.33 -28.76 47.21
C PRO A 433 3.17 -29.70 47.58
N THR A 434 2.49 -29.39 48.69
CA THR A 434 1.28 -30.11 49.11
C THR A 434 0.10 -29.17 49.24
N GLY A 435 -1.13 -29.67 49.09
CA GLY A 435 -2.34 -28.87 49.22
C GLY A 435 -2.41 -27.73 48.19
N VAL A 436 -1.93 -28.00 46.96
CA VAL A 436 -1.95 -27.03 45.88
C VAL A 436 -3.40 -26.71 45.51
N SER A 437 -3.67 -25.45 45.30
CA SER A 437 -4.97 -24.92 44.84
C SER A 437 -4.79 -23.79 43.84
N VAL A 438 -5.76 -23.64 42.94
CA VAL A 438 -5.91 -22.53 42.05
C VAL A 438 -7.30 -21.92 42.24
N GLY A 439 -7.35 -20.59 42.42
CA GLY A 439 -8.61 -19.91 42.76
C GLY A 439 -9.42 -19.43 41.54
N ASP A 440 -8.92 -19.66 40.33
CA ASP A 440 -9.58 -19.23 39.11
C ASP A 440 -10.37 -20.40 38.50
N SER A 441 -11.67 -20.19 38.26
CA SER A 441 -12.59 -21.19 37.71
C SER A 441 -12.29 -21.58 36.26
N ARG A 442 -11.48 -20.77 35.53
CA ARG A 442 -11.01 -21.06 34.19
C ARG A 442 -9.84 -22.04 34.16
N CYS A 443 -9.35 -22.41 35.33
CA CYS A 443 -8.19 -23.25 35.50
C CYS A 443 -8.55 -24.61 36.11
N SER A 444 -7.79 -25.65 35.79
CA SER A 444 -7.82 -26.97 36.37
C SER A 444 -6.44 -27.36 36.89
N LEU A 445 -6.41 -28.17 37.93
CA LEU A 445 -5.17 -28.71 38.53
C LEU A 445 -5.12 -30.24 38.35
N ALA A 446 -4.07 -30.75 37.75
CA ALA A 446 -3.80 -32.16 37.59
C ALA A 446 -2.37 -32.46 38.04
N GLY A 447 -2.20 -33.06 39.24
CA GLY A 447 -0.88 -33.31 39.83
C GLY A 447 -0.15 -32.01 40.15
N SER A 448 0.94 -31.73 39.44
CA SER A 448 1.75 -30.51 39.56
C SER A 448 1.50 -29.51 38.42
N THR A 449 0.53 -29.79 37.56
CA THR A 449 0.22 -28.94 36.37
C THR A 449 -1.08 -28.18 36.58
N VAL A 450 -1.04 -26.88 36.44
CA VAL A 450 -2.24 -26.02 36.31
C VAL A 450 -2.41 -25.69 34.81
N SER A 451 -3.61 -25.92 34.31
CA SER A 451 -3.99 -25.57 32.93
C SER A 451 -5.19 -24.61 32.95
N CYS A 452 -5.07 -23.49 32.28
CA CYS A 452 -6.13 -22.47 32.16
C CYS A 452 -6.46 -22.18 30.72
N ASN A 453 -7.73 -21.83 30.44
CA ASN A 453 -8.16 -21.33 29.14
C ASN A 453 -8.87 -19.98 29.31
N PHE A 454 -8.42 -19.01 28.56
CA PHE A 454 -8.97 -17.64 28.57
C PHE A 454 -9.59 -17.37 27.21
N SER A 455 -10.87 -17.01 27.19
CA SER A 455 -11.57 -16.62 25.97
C SER A 455 -11.63 -15.10 25.91
N GLY A 456 -11.32 -14.53 24.72
CA GLY A 456 -11.54 -13.12 24.42
C GLY A 456 -10.71 -12.16 25.26
N LEU A 457 -9.41 -12.42 25.45
CA LEU A 457 -8.49 -11.46 26.05
C LEU A 457 -8.35 -10.24 25.14
N ALA A 458 -8.88 -9.11 25.59
CA ALA A 458 -8.80 -7.87 24.86
C ALA A 458 -7.34 -7.36 24.77
N THR A 459 -7.03 -6.61 23.75
CA THR A 459 -5.75 -5.90 23.60
C THR A 459 -5.43 -5.07 24.84
N GLY A 460 -4.20 -5.18 25.34
CA GLY A 460 -3.73 -4.49 26.55
C GLY A 460 -4.21 -5.12 27.87
N SER A 461 -5.09 -6.13 27.84
CA SER A 461 -5.61 -6.76 29.06
C SER A 461 -4.58 -7.68 29.72
N THR A 462 -4.69 -7.77 31.06
CA THR A 462 -3.89 -8.70 31.87
C THR A 462 -4.80 -9.52 32.79
N VAL A 463 -4.56 -10.82 32.86
CA VAL A 463 -5.23 -11.72 33.79
C VAL A 463 -4.18 -12.36 34.70
N THR A 464 -4.39 -12.31 36.02
CA THR A 464 -3.48 -12.92 36.99
C THR A 464 -4.13 -14.15 37.61
N VAL A 465 -3.43 -15.27 37.53
CA VAL A 465 -3.81 -16.53 38.16
C VAL A 465 -2.89 -16.79 39.37
N ARG A 466 -3.50 -16.96 40.54
CA ARG A 466 -2.76 -17.32 41.76
C ARG A 466 -2.80 -18.84 41.98
N VAL A 467 -1.60 -19.44 42.09
CA VAL A 467 -1.40 -20.83 42.47
C VAL A 467 -0.80 -20.83 43.86
N ALA A 468 -1.49 -21.43 44.84
CA ALA A 468 -1.10 -21.43 46.22
C ALA A 468 -0.95 -22.87 46.76
N GLY A 469 -0.20 -23.04 47.85
CA GLY A 469 -0.01 -24.36 48.47
C GLY A 469 0.79 -24.30 49.78
N THR A 470 1.21 -25.44 50.27
CA THR A 470 2.03 -25.58 51.45
C THR A 470 3.44 -26.06 51.07
N ALA A 471 4.45 -25.37 51.59
CA ALA A 471 5.85 -25.62 51.30
C ALA A 471 6.32 -26.95 51.91
N PRO A 472 7.21 -27.71 51.26
CA PRO A 472 7.82 -28.92 51.80
C PRO A 472 8.75 -28.61 52.98
N SER A 473 9.40 -29.64 53.55
CA SER A 473 10.29 -29.46 54.70
C SER A 473 11.61 -28.77 54.35
N LYS A 474 12.08 -28.85 53.13
CA LYS A 474 13.31 -28.23 52.61
C LYS A 474 13.34 -28.23 51.09
N GLY A 475 14.24 -27.46 50.47
CA GLY A 475 14.50 -27.46 49.03
C GLY A 475 14.09 -26.15 48.37
N THR A 476 13.80 -26.22 47.06
CA THR A 476 13.35 -25.13 46.26
C THR A 476 12.01 -25.48 45.65
N LEU A 477 11.04 -24.57 45.74
CA LEU A 477 9.82 -24.60 44.94
C LEU A 477 10.03 -23.75 43.69
N SER A 478 9.52 -24.18 42.55
CA SER A 478 9.48 -23.35 41.34
C SER A 478 8.16 -23.49 40.60
N ALA A 479 7.79 -22.44 39.91
CA ALA A 479 6.73 -22.42 38.92
C ALA A 479 7.35 -21.99 37.59
N SER A 480 7.06 -22.73 36.54
CA SER A 480 7.38 -22.37 35.15
C SER A 480 6.07 -22.27 34.39
N ALA A 481 5.83 -21.17 33.73
CA ALA A 481 4.61 -20.88 32.97
C ALA A 481 4.91 -20.74 31.47
N THR A 482 3.97 -21.22 30.68
CA THR A 482 3.95 -21.02 29.23
C THR A 482 2.55 -20.58 28.81
N VAL A 483 2.45 -19.52 28.03
CA VAL A 483 1.21 -19.06 27.40
C VAL A 483 1.26 -19.33 25.89
N ASP A 484 0.12 -19.64 25.29
CA ASP A 484 -0.04 -19.85 23.86
C ASP A 484 -1.34 -19.19 23.41
N GLY A 485 -1.27 -18.27 22.45
CA GLY A 485 -2.40 -17.57 21.85
C GLY A 485 -3.07 -18.39 20.75
N ALA A 486 -4.35 -18.13 20.49
CA ALA A 486 -5.07 -18.76 19.40
C ALA A 486 -4.74 -18.16 18.02
N VAL A 487 -4.06 -17.02 17.99
CA VAL A 487 -3.59 -16.33 16.78
C VAL A 487 -2.06 -16.24 16.79
N SER A 488 -1.46 -15.86 15.67
CA SER A 488 0.00 -15.75 15.56
C SER A 488 0.58 -14.78 16.59
N ASP A 489 1.65 -15.18 17.26
CA ASP A 489 2.40 -14.35 18.20
C ASP A 489 3.72 -13.90 17.53
N PRO A 490 3.94 -12.56 17.36
CA PRO A 490 5.15 -12.06 16.75
C PRO A 490 6.38 -12.11 17.67
N ASN A 491 6.20 -12.36 18.99
CA ASN A 491 7.26 -12.32 19.99
C ASN A 491 7.22 -13.52 20.95
N ALA A 492 7.31 -14.73 20.42
CA ALA A 492 7.29 -15.96 21.21
C ALA A 492 8.39 -16.05 22.31
N ALA A 493 9.31 -15.09 22.40
CA ALA A 493 10.35 -15.06 23.41
C ALA A 493 9.83 -14.66 24.81
N ASN A 494 8.67 -14.01 24.91
CA ASN A 494 8.03 -13.61 26.17
C ASN A 494 6.86 -14.53 26.60
N ASP A 495 6.64 -15.62 25.86
CA ASP A 495 5.60 -16.63 26.14
C ASP A 495 5.94 -17.53 27.34
N THR A 496 7.14 -17.48 27.86
CA THR A 496 7.58 -18.30 28.96
C THR A 496 8.28 -17.52 30.05
N ASP A 497 7.95 -17.82 31.31
CA ASP A 497 8.65 -17.26 32.45
C ASP A 497 8.66 -18.25 33.64
N SER A 498 9.54 -18.01 34.63
CA SER A 498 9.62 -18.85 35.81
C SER A 498 10.10 -18.12 37.06
N ALA A 499 9.59 -18.52 38.20
CA ALA A 499 10.03 -18.03 39.49
C ALA A 499 10.36 -19.19 40.47
N SER A 500 11.19 -18.90 41.48
CA SER A 500 11.55 -19.87 42.51
C SER A 500 11.54 -19.30 43.92
N ILE A 501 11.21 -20.16 44.90
CA ILE A 501 11.13 -19.84 46.33
C ILE A 501 12.02 -20.82 47.08
N GLN A 502 12.93 -20.34 47.92
CA GLN A 502 13.78 -21.18 48.79
C GLN A 502 13.06 -21.54 50.08
N ILE A 503 13.12 -22.82 50.49
CA ILE A 503 12.52 -23.29 51.72
C ILE A 503 13.64 -23.41 52.78
N ARG A 504 13.56 -22.56 53.81
CA ARG A 504 14.59 -22.47 54.87
C ARG A 504 13.97 -22.20 56.24
#